data_758061068d9b3e3f0031155dfc8ab566
#
_entry.id   758061068d9b3e3f0031155dfc8ab566
#
_cell.length_a   1.000
_cell.length_b   1.000
_cell.length_c   1.000
_cell.angle_alpha   90.00
_cell.angle_beta   90.00
_cell.angle_gamma   90.00
#
_symmetry.space_group_name_H-M   'P 1'
#
loop_
_entity.id
_entity.type
_entity.pdbx_description
1 polymer ?
#
loop_
_entity_poly.entity_id
_entity_poly.type
_entity_poly.pdbx_seq_one_letter_code
_entity_poly.pdbx_strand_id
1 'polypeptide(L)'
;MPPIWADPRFKKCLLRIDPGDYQKPAAESIRDKLTAEQYRVTQESGTERAFTGEFWDKFEKGIYVDVVTGEPLFSSTDKYESGCGWPAFTKPIEEPAVVELEDLSHGMRRTEVRSRSGDSHLGHVFTGDPESPNGVRYCINSAALRFVPYAKMKAEGYGYLLYLFEE
;
A
#
# COMPACT_ATOMS: atom_id res chain seq x y z
N MET A 1 -17.85 31.21 -5.47
CA MET A 1 -16.42 30.87 -5.57
C MET A 1 -16.29 29.37 -5.70
N PRO A 2 -15.63 28.85 -6.74
CA PRO A 2 -15.49 27.40 -6.84
C PRO A 2 -14.62 26.88 -5.69
N PRO A 3 -14.85 25.65 -5.25
CA PRO A 3 -14.02 25.06 -4.23
C PRO A 3 -12.58 24.95 -4.72
N ILE A 4 -11.63 25.01 -3.78
CA ILE A 4 -10.21 25.00 -4.08
C ILE A 4 -9.80 23.77 -4.90
N TRP A 5 -10.46 22.63 -4.67
CA TRP A 5 -10.19 21.40 -5.40
C TRP A 5 -10.56 21.49 -6.89
N ALA A 6 -11.38 22.45 -7.29
CA ALA A 6 -11.73 22.66 -8.69
C ALA A 6 -10.66 23.44 -9.46
N ASP A 7 -9.69 24.04 -8.77
CA ASP A 7 -8.60 24.77 -9.41
C ASP A 7 -7.64 23.77 -10.09
N PRO A 8 -7.36 23.92 -11.41
CA PRO A 8 -6.45 23.01 -12.10
C PRO A 8 -5.06 22.87 -11.47
N ARG A 9 -4.62 23.91 -10.74
CA ARG A 9 -3.32 23.87 -10.05
C ARG A 9 -3.30 22.83 -8.93
N PHE A 10 -4.45 22.49 -8.37
CA PHE A 10 -4.60 21.52 -7.29
C PHE A 10 -4.94 20.12 -7.77
N LYS A 11 -5.11 19.91 -9.09
CA LYS A 11 -5.43 18.58 -9.62
C LYS A 11 -4.42 17.51 -9.20
N LYS A 12 -3.16 17.88 -9.09
CA LYS A 12 -2.11 16.95 -8.64
C LYS A 12 -2.16 16.69 -7.15
N CYS A 13 -2.82 17.58 -6.41
CA CYS A 13 -2.96 17.46 -4.95
C CYS A 13 -4.32 16.89 -4.55
N LEU A 14 -5.24 16.70 -5.51
CA LEU A 14 -6.53 16.10 -5.22
C LEU A 14 -6.37 14.61 -4.97
N LEU A 15 -7.03 14.15 -3.93
CA LEU A 15 -7.13 12.73 -3.68
C LEU A 15 -7.99 12.10 -4.78
N ARG A 16 -7.42 11.21 -5.56
CA ARG A 16 -8.15 10.48 -6.60
C ARG A 16 -8.83 9.24 -6.04
N ILE A 17 -8.39 8.84 -4.87
CA ILE A 17 -8.96 7.72 -4.15
C ILE A 17 -9.94 8.29 -3.13
N ASP A 18 -11.23 8.00 -3.32
CA ASP A 18 -12.25 8.42 -2.37
C ASP A 18 -12.24 7.45 -1.17
N PRO A 19 -11.92 7.92 0.05
CA PRO A 19 -11.92 7.05 1.22
C PRO A 19 -13.28 6.39 1.47
N GLY A 20 -14.38 7.02 1.02
CA GLY A 20 -15.71 6.46 1.18
C GLY A 20 -15.99 5.25 0.31
N ASP A 21 -15.21 5.05 -0.76
CA ASP A 21 -15.37 3.90 -1.65
C ASP A 21 -14.76 2.63 -1.10
N TYR A 22 -13.94 2.73 -0.05
CA TYR A 22 -13.21 1.61 0.52
C TYR A 22 -13.46 1.56 2.02
N GLN A 23 -14.14 0.51 2.46
CA GLN A 23 -14.52 0.36 3.86
C GLN A 23 -14.11 -1.00 4.38
N LYS A 24 -13.74 -1.03 5.66
CA LYS A 24 -13.37 -2.27 6.33
C LYS A 24 -14.60 -3.16 6.46
N PRO A 25 -14.57 -4.41 5.92
CA PRO A 25 -15.67 -5.34 6.06
C PRO A 25 -15.84 -5.77 7.53
N ALA A 26 -16.98 -6.42 7.83
CA ALA A 26 -17.21 -6.99 9.14
C ALA A 26 -16.15 -8.03 9.48
N ALA A 27 -15.81 -8.18 10.77
CA ALA A 27 -14.76 -9.08 11.22
C ALA A 27 -14.92 -10.52 10.73
N GLU A 28 -16.15 -11.03 10.70
CA GLU A 28 -16.44 -12.37 10.20
C GLU A 28 -16.11 -12.51 8.71
N SER A 29 -16.46 -11.50 7.91
CA SER A 29 -16.17 -11.48 6.49
C SER A 29 -14.66 -11.47 6.22
N ILE A 30 -13.90 -10.72 7.03
CA ILE A 30 -12.44 -10.68 6.93
C ILE A 30 -11.86 -12.07 7.19
N ARG A 31 -12.31 -12.74 8.24
CA ARG A 31 -11.83 -14.10 8.56
C ARG A 31 -12.11 -15.09 7.44
N ASP A 32 -13.29 -14.98 6.83
CA ASP A 32 -13.71 -15.94 5.80
C ASP A 32 -12.97 -15.75 4.49
N LYS A 33 -12.57 -14.51 4.16
CA LYS A 33 -11.96 -14.16 2.88
C LYS A 33 -10.45 -14.27 2.85
N LEU A 34 -9.78 -14.06 3.98
CA LEU A 34 -8.33 -14.03 4.03
C LEU A 34 -7.76 -15.42 4.31
N THR A 35 -6.57 -15.67 3.76
CA THR A 35 -5.78 -16.82 4.18
C THR A 35 -5.31 -16.59 5.61
N ALA A 36 -4.84 -17.66 6.28
CA ALA A 36 -4.30 -17.56 7.63
C ALA A 36 -3.15 -16.56 7.71
N GLU A 37 -2.25 -16.55 6.72
CA GLU A 37 -1.12 -15.63 6.67
C GLU A 37 -1.58 -14.18 6.45
N GLN A 38 -2.51 -13.96 5.53
CA GLN A 38 -3.06 -12.63 5.30
C GLN A 38 -3.74 -12.09 6.57
N TYR A 39 -4.49 -12.93 7.26
CA TYR A 39 -5.15 -12.55 8.50
C TYR A 39 -4.13 -12.20 9.59
N ARG A 40 -3.14 -13.06 9.79
CA ARG A 40 -2.10 -12.85 10.80
C ARG A 40 -1.35 -11.54 10.58
N VAL A 41 -0.99 -11.26 9.33
CA VAL A 41 -0.24 -10.05 8.99
C VAL A 41 -1.11 -8.80 9.16
N THR A 42 -2.31 -8.77 8.57
CA THR A 42 -3.13 -7.55 8.55
C THR A 42 -3.87 -7.29 9.84
N GLN A 43 -4.35 -8.32 10.52
CA GLN A 43 -5.21 -8.19 11.71
C GLN A 43 -4.47 -8.39 13.02
N GLU A 44 -3.37 -9.13 13.01
CA GLU A 44 -2.61 -9.43 14.23
C GLU A 44 -1.20 -8.81 14.21
N SER A 45 -0.96 -7.89 13.28
CA SER A 45 0.32 -7.18 13.12
C SER A 45 1.52 -8.12 12.93
N GLY A 46 1.28 -9.25 12.25
CA GLY A 46 2.34 -10.20 11.94
C GLY A 46 3.27 -9.70 10.85
N THR A 47 4.43 -10.33 10.76
CA THR A 47 5.40 -10.07 9.70
C THR A 47 5.65 -11.38 8.96
N GLU A 48 5.49 -11.36 7.64
CA GLU A 48 5.83 -12.53 6.83
C GLU A 48 7.33 -12.74 6.83
N ARG A 49 7.75 -13.98 6.61
CA ARG A 49 9.17 -14.29 6.52
C ARG A 49 9.78 -13.65 5.27
N ALA A 50 10.97 -13.05 5.41
CA ALA A 50 11.67 -12.42 4.30
C ALA A 50 11.89 -13.40 3.14
N PHE A 51 11.74 -12.91 1.91
CA PHE A 51 11.92 -13.66 0.66
C PHE A 51 10.90 -14.79 0.44
N THR A 52 9.82 -14.83 1.22
CA THR A 52 8.76 -15.86 1.07
C THR A 52 7.46 -15.31 0.51
N GLY A 53 7.26 -13.99 0.56
CA GLY A 53 6.02 -13.38 0.07
C GLY A 53 5.96 -13.40 -1.46
N GLU A 54 4.76 -13.18 -1.97
CA GLU A 54 4.49 -13.29 -3.40
C GLU A 54 5.12 -12.16 -4.23
N PHE A 55 5.32 -10.97 -3.63
CA PHE A 55 5.63 -9.77 -4.40
C PHE A 55 7.01 -9.15 -4.14
N TRP A 56 7.87 -9.75 -3.32
CA TRP A 56 9.14 -9.11 -3.00
C TRP A 56 10.02 -8.89 -4.25
N ASP A 57 9.94 -9.79 -5.22
CA ASP A 57 10.73 -9.74 -6.46
C ASP A 57 9.87 -9.50 -7.71
N LYS A 58 8.63 -9.03 -7.53
CA LYS A 58 7.71 -8.77 -8.65
C LYS A 58 7.82 -7.31 -9.08
N PHE A 59 8.09 -7.10 -10.37
CA PHE A 59 8.21 -5.77 -10.96
C PHE A 59 7.28 -5.56 -12.15
N GLU A 60 6.24 -6.37 -12.27
CA GLU A 60 5.21 -6.22 -13.30
C GLU A 60 4.45 -4.91 -13.09
N LYS A 61 4.08 -4.26 -14.20
CA LYS A 61 3.35 -3.00 -14.21
C LYS A 61 1.94 -3.17 -13.64
N GLY A 62 1.61 -2.43 -12.62
CA GLY A 62 0.31 -2.48 -11.97
C GLY A 62 0.29 -1.77 -10.63
N ILE A 63 -0.76 -2.01 -9.85
CA ILE A 63 -0.92 -1.41 -8.54
C ILE A 63 -1.08 -2.48 -7.46
N TYR A 64 -0.79 -2.09 -6.23
CA TYR A 64 -0.95 -2.93 -5.04
C TYR A 64 -2.03 -2.32 -4.16
N VAL A 65 -3.05 -3.12 -3.86
CA VAL A 65 -4.19 -2.66 -3.07
C VAL A 65 -4.24 -3.40 -1.73
N ASP A 66 -4.92 -2.79 -0.75
CA ASP A 66 -5.16 -3.42 0.55
C ASP A 66 -5.94 -4.73 0.32
N VAL A 67 -5.40 -5.85 0.80
CA VAL A 67 -6.05 -7.14 0.61
C VAL A 67 -7.41 -7.21 1.29
N VAL A 68 -7.63 -6.37 2.30
CA VAL A 68 -8.88 -6.34 3.08
C VAL A 68 -9.96 -5.50 2.41
N THR A 69 -9.63 -4.30 1.92
CA THR A 69 -10.61 -3.33 1.42
C THR A 69 -10.55 -3.11 -0.08
N GLY A 70 -9.43 -3.43 -0.71
CA GLY A 70 -9.19 -3.11 -2.12
C GLY A 70 -8.73 -1.69 -2.35
N GLU A 71 -8.49 -0.88 -1.31
CA GLU A 71 -8.01 0.48 -1.49
C GLU A 71 -6.61 0.49 -2.10
N PRO A 72 -6.38 1.25 -3.19
CA PRO A 72 -5.04 1.36 -3.78
C PRO A 72 -4.05 1.99 -2.80
N LEU A 73 -2.91 1.35 -2.64
CA LEU A 73 -1.88 1.79 -1.69
C LEU A 73 -0.56 2.16 -2.37
N PHE A 74 -0.06 1.29 -3.25
CA PHE A 74 1.24 1.48 -3.88
C PHE A 74 1.19 1.16 -5.37
N SER A 75 2.08 1.80 -6.12
CA SER A 75 2.22 1.57 -7.56
C SER A 75 3.56 0.91 -7.87
N SER A 76 3.56 0.07 -8.90
CA SER A 76 4.81 -0.52 -9.41
C SER A 76 5.81 0.54 -9.86
N THR A 77 5.34 1.74 -10.22
CA THR A 77 6.22 2.86 -10.60
C THR A 77 7.10 3.33 -9.45
N ASP A 78 6.68 3.07 -8.22
CA ASP A 78 7.41 3.47 -7.01
C ASP A 78 8.07 2.28 -6.31
N LYS A 79 8.00 1.10 -6.89
CA LYS A 79 8.62 -0.11 -6.35
C LYS A 79 10.08 -0.20 -6.81
N TYR A 80 10.95 -0.57 -5.89
CA TYR A 80 12.37 -0.72 -6.22
C TYR A 80 12.95 -1.94 -5.50
N GLU A 81 14.12 -2.39 -5.95
CA GLU A 81 14.80 -3.53 -5.34
C GLU A 81 15.70 -3.05 -4.21
N SER A 82 15.27 -3.29 -2.97
CA SER A 82 16.03 -2.89 -1.79
C SER A 82 16.88 -4.01 -1.22
N GLY A 83 16.61 -5.26 -1.61
CA GLY A 83 17.29 -6.42 -1.05
C GLY A 83 16.80 -6.84 0.32
N CYS A 84 15.74 -6.20 0.86
CA CYS A 84 15.28 -6.49 2.22
C CYS A 84 14.44 -7.77 2.33
N GLY A 85 13.96 -8.32 1.23
CA GLY A 85 13.16 -9.54 1.24
C GLY A 85 11.65 -9.32 1.31
N TRP A 86 11.22 -8.06 1.30
CA TRP A 86 9.82 -7.64 1.24
C TRP A 86 9.65 -6.61 0.12
N PRO A 87 8.44 -6.47 -0.44
CA PRO A 87 8.18 -5.37 -1.37
C PRO A 87 8.58 -4.03 -0.77
N ALA A 88 9.33 -3.24 -1.53
CA ALA A 88 9.80 -1.93 -1.08
C ALA A 88 9.35 -0.85 -2.05
N PHE A 89 8.80 0.22 -1.50
CA PHE A 89 8.27 1.35 -2.28
C PHE A 89 8.83 2.65 -1.75
N THR A 90 8.99 3.63 -2.66
CA THR A 90 9.50 4.95 -2.29
C THR A 90 8.43 5.85 -1.69
N LYS A 91 7.17 5.61 -2.03
CA LYS A 91 6.01 6.39 -1.55
C LYS A 91 4.72 5.64 -1.83
N PRO A 92 3.62 5.95 -1.11
CA PRO A 92 2.30 5.45 -1.48
C PRO A 92 1.76 6.19 -2.70
N ILE A 93 0.69 5.68 -3.31
CA ILE A 93 0.01 6.34 -4.43
C ILE A 93 -0.49 7.71 -3.96
N GLU A 94 -1.11 7.77 -2.78
CA GLU A 94 -1.50 9.01 -2.12
C GLU A 94 -1.07 8.91 -0.65
N GLU A 95 -0.43 9.95 -0.12
CA GLU A 95 0.05 9.92 1.27
C GLU A 95 -1.04 9.58 2.29
N PRO A 96 -2.26 10.16 2.21
CA PRO A 96 -3.30 9.83 3.19
C PRO A 96 -3.81 8.39 3.13
N ALA A 97 -3.47 7.61 2.10
CA ALA A 97 -3.91 6.21 2.03
C ALA A 97 -3.26 5.34 3.11
N VAL A 98 -2.15 5.79 3.67
CA VAL A 98 -1.45 5.09 4.75
C VAL A 98 -1.33 5.98 5.97
N VAL A 99 -1.31 5.34 7.14
CA VAL A 99 -1.17 6.00 8.45
C VAL A 99 0.10 5.49 9.10
N GLU A 100 0.90 6.41 9.67
CA GLU A 100 2.15 6.06 10.33
C GLU A 100 1.97 6.15 11.85
N LEU A 101 2.41 5.10 12.55
CA LEU A 101 2.32 4.99 14.00
C LEU A 101 3.65 4.54 14.58
N GLU A 102 3.97 5.02 15.79
CA GLU A 102 5.16 4.58 16.48
C GLU A 102 5.01 3.13 16.92
N ASP A 103 6.01 2.31 16.64
CA ASP A 103 6.05 0.89 17.01
C ASP A 103 7.28 0.64 17.88
N LEU A 104 7.04 0.33 19.15
CA LEU A 104 8.09 0.07 20.14
C LEU A 104 8.26 -1.43 20.42
N SER A 105 7.63 -2.29 19.62
CA SER A 105 7.73 -3.74 19.81
C SER A 105 9.14 -4.26 19.51
N HIS A 106 9.44 -5.44 20.02
CA HIS A 106 10.72 -6.15 19.83
C HIS A 106 11.95 -5.35 20.29
N GLY A 107 11.77 -4.43 21.25
CA GLY A 107 12.86 -3.59 21.75
C GLY A 107 13.39 -2.58 20.74
N MET A 108 12.67 -2.37 19.65
CA MET A 108 13.06 -1.44 18.58
C MET A 108 12.15 -0.23 18.56
N ARG A 109 12.65 0.84 17.96
CA ARG A 109 11.85 2.04 17.69
C ARG A 109 11.69 2.15 16.18
N ARG A 110 10.49 1.85 15.70
CA ARG A 110 10.19 1.87 14.26
C ARG A 110 8.91 2.64 14.01
N THR A 111 8.62 2.92 12.73
CA THR A 111 7.37 3.55 12.32
C THR A 111 6.55 2.52 11.57
N GLU A 112 5.45 2.11 12.17
CA GLU A 112 4.50 1.18 11.55
C GLU A 112 3.67 1.90 10.51
N VAL A 113 3.35 1.19 9.41
CA VAL A 113 2.48 1.68 8.35
C VAL A 113 1.22 0.83 8.32
N ARG A 114 0.06 1.48 8.40
CA ARG A 114 -1.25 0.85 8.34
C ARG A 114 -2.09 1.51 7.25
N SER A 115 -3.04 0.77 6.67
CA SER A 115 -3.95 1.36 5.71
C SER A 115 -5.04 2.16 6.42
N ARG A 116 -5.46 3.29 5.82
CA ARG A 116 -6.47 4.15 6.46
C ARG A 116 -7.86 3.52 6.47
N SER A 117 -8.28 2.85 5.40
CA SER A 117 -9.64 2.33 5.29
C SER A 117 -9.79 0.99 5.99
N GLY A 118 -8.80 0.13 5.90
CA GLY A 118 -8.87 -1.22 6.45
C GLY A 118 -8.24 -1.35 7.83
N ASP A 119 -7.50 -0.33 8.26
CA ASP A 119 -6.67 -0.41 9.46
C ASP A 119 -5.82 -1.69 9.46
N SER A 120 -5.36 -2.08 8.27
CA SER A 120 -4.52 -3.25 8.10
C SER A 120 -3.08 -2.91 8.44
N HIS A 121 -2.42 -3.76 9.22
CA HIS A 121 -0.97 -3.66 9.37
C HIS A 121 -0.32 -3.99 8.04
N LEU A 122 0.44 -3.06 7.48
CA LEU A 122 1.10 -3.25 6.20
C LEU A 122 2.57 -3.59 6.37
N GLY A 123 3.26 -2.89 7.23
CA GLY A 123 4.69 -3.03 7.46
C GLY A 123 5.25 -1.83 8.18
N HIS A 124 6.42 -1.38 7.75
CA HIS A 124 7.13 -0.27 8.38
C HIS A 124 7.74 0.64 7.32
N VAL A 125 7.98 1.90 7.69
CA VAL A 125 8.67 2.85 6.83
C VAL A 125 10.00 3.24 7.46
N PHE A 126 11.05 3.31 6.63
CA PHE A 126 12.40 3.65 7.05
C PHE A 126 12.93 4.82 6.21
N THR A 127 13.87 5.58 6.77
CA THR A 127 14.55 6.65 6.07
C THR A 127 16.05 6.34 5.98
N GLY A 128 16.73 7.04 5.06
CA GLY A 128 18.17 6.87 4.91
C GLY A 128 18.59 5.64 4.10
N ASP A 129 17.69 5.08 3.30
CA ASP A 129 18.04 3.95 2.43
C ASP A 129 18.78 4.46 1.19
N PRO A 130 20.05 4.13 1.00
CA PRO A 130 20.82 4.60 -0.15
C PRO A 130 20.34 4.01 -1.49
N GLU A 131 19.63 2.88 -1.46
CA GLU A 131 19.08 2.28 -2.68
C GLU A 131 17.79 2.96 -3.15
N SER A 132 17.17 3.76 -2.30
CA SER A 132 15.93 4.47 -2.63
C SER A 132 16.24 5.83 -3.25
N PRO A 133 15.58 6.20 -4.38
CA PRO A 133 15.78 7.52 -5.00
C PRO A 133 15.52 8.70 -4.09
N ASN A 134 14.59 8.58 -3.13
CA ASN A 134 14.26 9.65 -2.18
C ASN A 134 14.71 9.34 -0.75
N GLY A 135 15.45 8.25 -0.55
CA GLY A 135 15.92 7.85 0.77
C GLY A 135 14.88 7.17 1.65
N VAL A 136 13.63 7.07 1.20
CA VAL A 136 12.52 6.48 1.98
C VAL A 136 12.22 5.08 1.50
N ARG A 137 12.01 4.16 2.45
CA ARG A 137 11.65 2.78 2.14
C ARG A 137 10.39 2.39 2.90
N TYR A 138 9.29 2.22 2.17
CA TYR A 138 8.09 1.57 2.68
C TYR A 138 8.27 0.07 2.48
N CYS A 139 8.56 -0.63 3.56
CA CYS A 139 8.83 -2.07 3.58
C CYS A 139 7.54 -2.78 3.96
N ILE A 140 6.87 -3.38 2.98
CA ILE A 140 5.48 -3.81 3.11
C ILE A 140 5.38 -5.33 2.95
N ASN A 141 4.56 -5.98 3.77
CA ASN A 141 4.31 -7.42 3.65
C ASN A 141 3.48 -7.73 2.41
N SER A 142 3.90 -8.71 1.61
CA SER A 142 3.12 -9.17 0.46
C SER A 142 1.73 -9.64 0.88
N ALA A 143 1.63 -10.28 2.05
CA ALA A 143 0.36 -10.81 2.54
C ALA A 143 -0.68 -9.73 2.86
N ALA A 144 -0.26 -8.47 2.99
CA ALA A 144 -1.17 -7.34 3.20
C ALA A 144 -1.69 -6.76 1.88
N LEU A 145 -1.15 -7.19 0.75
CA LEU A 145 -1.40 -6.61 -0.55
C LEU A 145 -2.03 -7.60 -1.52
N ARG A 146 -2.83 -7.06 -2.45
CA ARG A 146 -3.26 -7.77 -3.65
C ARG A 146 -2.74 -7.00 -4.86
N PHE A 147 -2.16 -7.68 -5.82
CA PHE A 147 -1.65 -7.05 -7.03
C PHE A 147 -2.71 -7.02 -8.12
N VAL A 148 -2.88 -5.84 -8.74
CA VAL A 148 -3.77 -5.66 -9.89
C VAL A 148 -2.90 -5.30 -11.09
N PRO A 149 -2.75 -6.21 -12.08
CA PRO A 149 -1.96 -5.92 -13.28
C PRO A 149 -2.54 -4.73 -14.05
N TYR A 150 -1.67 -3.94 -14.66
CA TYR A 150 -2.09 -2.78 -15.45
C TYR A 150 -3.21 -3.12 -16.45
N ALA A 151 -3.10 -4.25 -17.13
CA ALA A 151 -4.08 -4.67 -18.11
C ALA A 151 -5.47 -4.95 -17.52
N LYS A 152 -5.55 -5.20 -16.22
CA LYS A 152 -6.80 -5.50 -15.53
C LYS A 152 -7.34 -4.34 -14.70
N MET A 153 -6.60 -3.25 -14.57
CA MET A 153 -6.99 -2.13 -13.72
C MET A 153 -8.36 -1.56 -14.10
N LYS A 154 -8.59 -1.33 -15.39
CA LYS A 154 -9.86 -0.78 -15.85
C LYS A 154 -11.03 -1.72 -15.53
N ALA A 155 -10.87 -3.01 -15.79
CA ALA A 155 -11.92 -4.00 -15.56
C ALA A 155 -12.24 -4.18 -14.07
N GLU A 156 -11.26 -3.99 -13.19
CA GLU A 156 -11.44 -4.15 -11.76
C GLU A 156 -11.83 -2.84 -11.05
N GLY A 157 -12.10 -1.78 -11.79
CA GLY A 157 -12.57 -0.51 -11.21
C GLY A 157 -11.48 0.48 -10.86
N TYR A 158 -10.24 0.23 -11.28
CA TYR A 158 -9.10 1.12 -11.00
C TYR A 158 -8.66 1.93 -12.21
N GLY A 159 -9.54 2.08 -13.22
CA GLY A 159 -9.23 2.85 -14.42
C GLY A 159 -8.84 4.29 -14.13
N TYR A 160 -9.33 4.86 -13.04
CA TYR A 160 -9.02 6.24 -12.64
C TYR A 160 -7.55 6.43 -12.24
N LEU A 161 -6.80 5.33 -12.05
CA LEU A 161 -5.38 5.37 -11.70
C LEU A 161 -4.45 5.06 -12.89
N LEU A 162 -4.99 4.89 -14.08
CA LEU A 162 -4.16 4.64 -15.26
C LEU A 162 -3.17 5.78 -15.53
N TYR A 163 -3.48 6.99 -15.07
CA TYR A 163 -2.60 8.15 -15.23
C TYR A 163 -1.22 7.94 -14.57
N LEU A 164 -1.11 7.04 -13.59
CA LEU A 164 0.17 6.76 -12.92
C LEU A 164 1.21 6.21 -13.91
N PHE A 165 0.76 5.62 -15.02
CA PHE A 165 1.61 4.97 -16.00
C PHE A 165 1.75 5.78 -17.28
N GLU A 166 1.20 6.99 -17.32
CA GLU A 166 1.36 7.90 -18.44
C GLU A 166 2.72 8.59 -18.36
N GLU A 167 3.36 8.72 -19.51
CA GLU A 167 4.64 9.42 -19.62
C GLU A 167 4.46 10.93 -19.83
#